data_1da1e458636b0c015c755aeaa21b6452
#
_entry.id   1da1e458636b0c015c755aeaa21b6452
#
_cell.length_a   1.000
_cell.length_b   1.000
_cell.length_c   1.000
_cell.angle_alpha   90.00
_cell.angle_beta   90.00
_cell.angle_gamma   90.00
#
_symmetry.space_group_name_H-M   'P 1'
#
loop_
_entity.id
_entity.type
_entity.pdbx_description
1 polymer ?
#
loop_
_entity_poly.entity_id
_entity_poly.type
_entity_poly.pdbx_seq_one_letter_code
_entity_poly.pdbx_strand_id
1 'polypeptide(L)'
;MLKLSKIALPHTSIRLNLMFVFEIVLLLFLSLTVLLYFSRQGLKEEAFQDAEETLEGTVQHIDNILMSVEQTAYNVYQELQGHLDEPDRMQTYCQEIIENNPYVTGCAIAFTPYYYKDQEFFITYVHKKVLEDGVSTLVTANSFGKRPYTQQEWYTAPLKTGHACWTDPLAEEEDEGVTLSLCLPIYAKHAKAEARSKKDILGVMAVDVPISLLSQIILAMKPLPHSYSLLLGKNGSYIVHPDTKKLMRQETVFDLEANGEDISVRQAAEAMLAGETGYKSFRMDGEDWYIFYKPFQRSWSTKAAELGAKEFGIPMEKLGWSAGLVYLEDDIVGEYNFLVYLVLVITIAGVLVFFILCRMVIRRQMRPLRMLTKSATRIVEGHYHEEVPYTQREDEIGQLQNHFLQMQQSLAGKSDELEQLTATLTRRSEELQKAYGRTKGSDRMKTTFLHYMTTQMTVPSSLIEHSVTKLSNNYDYITAAEAEYEVDVIKKQSEIILDLLDHMVEALEIEKEEERKEVAHE
;
A
#
# COMPACT_ATOMS: atom_id res chain seq x y z
N MET A 1 -8.47 23.75 -18.82
CA MET A 1 -7.89 24.94 -18.17
C MET A 1 -8.93 25.58 -17.26
N LEU A 2 -9.01 25.15 -16.02
CA LEU A 2 -9.89 25.71 -15.00
C LEU A 2 -9.19 26.94 -14.42
N LYS A 3 -9.77 28.14 -14.66
CA LYS A 3 -9.36 29.37 -14.00
C LYS A 3 -9.63 29.25 -12.50
N LEU A 4 -8.60 28.94 -11.73
CA LEU A 4 -8.59 29.20 -10.29
C LEU A 4 -8.61 30.72 -10.10
N SER A 5 -9.80 31.28 -9.89
CA SER A 5 -9.99 32.66 -9.51
C SER A 5 -9.23 32.93 -8.23
N LYS A 6 -8.43 33.99 -8.23
CA LYS A 6 -7.68 34.54 -7.11
C LYS A 6 -8.61 34.73 -5.90
N ILE A 7 -8.68 33.76 -5.02
CA ILE A 7 -9.15 33.96 -3.65
C ILE A 7 -8.01 34.67 -2.93
N ALA A 8 -8.08 35.99 -2.90
CA ALA A 8 -7.23 36.79 -2.05
C ALA A 8 -7.54 36.43 -0.60
N LEU A 9 -6.75 35.57 -0.01
CA LEU A 9 -6.80 35.22 1.42
C LEU A 9 -6.22 36.40 2.19
N PRO A 10 -7.03 37.17 2.91
CA PRO A 10 -6.52 38.22 3.78
C PRO A 10 -5.93 37.57 5.03
N HIS A 11 -4.75 37.96 5.38
CA HIS A 11 -4.02 37.70 6.64
C HIS A 11 -2.98 36.58 6.60
N THR A 12 -1.75 36.96 6.91
CA THR A 12 -0.55 36.14 7.07
C THR A 12 -0.75 34.98 8.06
N SER A 13 -1.51 35.16 9.13
CA SER A 13 -1.81 34.11 10.12
C SER A 13 -2.66 32.96 9.56
N ILE A 14 -3.61 33.25 8.65
CA ILE A 14 -4.45 32.23 8.00
C ILE A 14 -3.59 31.41 7.03
N ARG A 15 -2.67 32.05 6.32
CA ARG A 15 -1.76 31.35 5.40
C ARG A 15 -0.80 30.43 6.14
N LEU A 16 -0.25 30.89 7.27
CA LEU A 16 0.68 30.09 8.09
C LEU A 16 -0.02 28.85 8.66
N ASN A 17 -1.21 29.01 9.23
CA ASN A 17 -1.99 27.89 9.76
C ASN A 17 -2.44 26.91 8.67
N LEU A 18 -2.79 27.42 7.49
CA LEU A 18 -3.16 26.59 6.34
C LEU A 18 -1.96 25.79 5.82
N MET A 19 -0.76 26.37 5.92
CA MET A 19 0.49 25.72 5.60
C MET A 19 0.81 24.59 6.59
N PHE A 20 0.66 24.80 7.91
CA PHE A 20 0.83 23.76 8.92
C PHE A 20 -0.20 22.61 8.76
N VAL A 21 -1.47 22.95 8.53
CA VAL A 21 -2.51 21.93 8.26
C VAL A 21 -2.17 21.13 7.01
N PHE A 22 -1.73 21.79 5.95
CA PHE A 22 -1.30 21.12 4.71
C PHE A 22 -0.10 20.20 4.95
N GLU A 23 0.89 20.62 5.71
CA GLU A 23 2.07 19.84 6.06
C GLU A 23 1.71 18.58 6.86
N ILE A 24 0.83 18.71 7.86
CA ILE A 24 0.33 17.57 8.65
C ILE A 24 -0.46 16.59 7.75
N VAL A 25 -1.33 17.09 6.88
CA VAL A 25 -2.09 16.26 5.94
C VAL A 25 -1.16 15.56 4.96
N LEU A 26 -0.13 16.24 4.46
CA LEU A 26 0.87 15.67 3.57
C LEU A 26 1.66 14.55 4.27
N LEU A 27 2.10 14.77 5.51
CA LEU A 27 2.79 13.75 6.31
C LEU A 27 1.91 12.54 6.60
N LEU A 28 0.63 12.76 6.95
CA LEU A 28 -0.33 11.67 7.14
C LEU A 28 -0.55 10.88 5.86
N PHE A 29 -0.70 11.56 4.72
CA PHE A 29 -0.86 10.91 3.43
C PHE A 29 0.38 10.09 3.05
N LEU A 30 1.57 10.66 3.23
CA LEU A 30 2.83 9.96 2.98
C LEU A 30 2.97 8.73 3.87
N SER A 31 2.73 8.88 5.18
CA SER A 31 2.77 7.79 6.15
C SER A 31 1.78 6.68 5.80
N LEU A 32 0.55 7.04 5.43
CA LEU A 32 -0.47 6.10 5.02
C LEU A 32 -0.06 5.35 3.74
N THR A 33 0.45 6.07 2.74
CA THR A 33 0.91 5.45 1.48
C THR A 33 2.03 4.45 1.73
N VAL A 34 3.00 4.80 2.58
CA VAL A 34 4.10 3.91 2.97
C VAL A 34 3.57 2.68 3.72
N LEU A 35 2.67 2.88 4.69
CA LEU A 35 2.07 1.79 5.45
C LEU A 35 1.31 0.83 4.53
N LEU A 36 0.47 1.35 3.62
CA LEU A 36 -0.30 0.55 2.68
C LEU A 36 0.60 -0.23 1.72
N TYR A 37 1.68 0.39 1.25
CA TYR A 37 2.66 -0.28 0.39
C TYR A 37 3.31 -1.47 1.10
N PHE A 38 3.84 -1.28 2.31
CA PHE A 38 4.48 -2.35 3.08
C PHE A 38 3.49 -3.43 3.52
N SER A 39 2.27 -3.06 3.90
CA SER A 39 1.23 -4.01 4.28
C SER A 39 0.82 -4.90 3.09
N ARG A 40 0.65 -4.32 1.89
CA ARG A 40 0.37 -5.11 0.67
C ARG A 40 1.51 -6.08 0.34
N GLN A 41 2.75 -5.65 0.54
CA GLN A 41 3.91 -6.49 0.30
C GLN A 41 4.01 -7.62 1.33
N GLY A 42 3.71 -7.34 2.60
CA GLY A 42 3.68 -8.35 3.66
C GLY A 42 2.63 -9.45 3.40
N LEU A 43 1.43 -9.07 2.93
CA LEU A 43 0.39 -10.04 2.58
C LEU A 43 0.78 -10.94 1.41
N LYS A 44 1.45 -10.38 0.40
CA LYS A 44 1.96 -11.18 -0.70
C LYS A 44 3.03 -12.17 -0.23
N GLU A 45 3.93 -11.74 0.63
CA GLU A 45 4.96 -12.60 1.20
C GLU A 45 4.36 -13.73 2.05
N GLU A 46 3.35 -13.42 2.88
CA GLU A 46 2.62 -14.42 3.66
C GLU A 46 1.91 -15.43 2.74
N ALA A 47 1.19 -14.97 1.71
CA ALA A 47 0.57 -15.84 0.72
C ALA A 47 1.60 -16.71 -0.03
N PHE A 48 2.81 -16.20 -0.23
CA PHE A 48 3.90 -16.94 -0.85
C PHE A 48 4.43 -18.04 0.05
N GLN A 49 4.58 -17.77 1.33
CA GLN A 49 4.99 -18.79 2.31
C GLN A 49 3.92 -19.87 2.43
N ASP A 50 2.66 -19.51 2.55
CA ASP A 50 1.55 -20.46 2.62
C ASP A 50 1.46 -21.33 1.36
N ALA A 51 1.70 -20.74 0.18
CA ALA A 51 1.74 -21.46 -1.08
C ALA A 51 2.90 -22.47 -1.12
N GLU A 52 4.08 -22.05 -0.67
CA GLU A 52 5.27 -22.91 -0.62
C GLU A 52 5.06 -24.09 0.35
N GLU A 53 4.53 -23.86 1.55
CA GLU A 53 4.21 -24.90 2.52
C GLU A 53 3.13 -25.85 1.98
N THR A 54 2.09 -25.34 1.32
CA THR A 54 1.03 -26.13 0.70
C THR A 54 1.59 -27.00 -0.42
N LEU A 55 2.43 -26.44 -1.29
CA LEU A 55 3.10 -27.18 -2.36
C LEU A 55 4.02 -28.27 -1.82
N GLU A 56 4.82 -27.96 -0.80
CA GLU A 56 5.69 -28.94 -0.15
C GLU A 56 4.88 -30.11 0.41
N GLY A 57 3.82 -29.82 1.18
CA GLY A 57 2.91 -30.82 1.73
C GLY A 57 2.25 -31.66 0.64
N THR A 58 1.82 -31.02 -0.46
CA THR A 58 1.22 -31.68 -1.62
C THR A 58 2.21 -32.64 -2.28
N VAL A 59 3.41 -32.18 -2.59
CA VAL A 59 4.48 -32.99 -3.19
C VAL A 59 4.81 -34.17 -2.31
N GLN A 60 4.95 -33.95 -1.00
CA GLN A 60 5.24 -35.02 -0.03
C GLN A 60 4.13 -36.07 0.04
N HIS A 61 2.86 -35.63 0.01
CA HIS A 61 1.73 -36.55 0.06
C HIS A 61 1.64 -37.42 -1.20
N ILE A 62 1.83 -36.84 -2.37
CA ILE A 62 1.89 -37.57 -3.64
C ILE A 62 3.07 -38.55 -3.63
N ASP A 63 4.26 -38.10 -3.19
CA ASP A 63 5.45 -38.95 -3.13
C ASP A 63 5.23 -40.17 -2.24
N ASN A 64 4.54 -40.01 -1.11
CA ASN A 64 4.19 -41.13 -0.24
C ASN A 64 3.26 -42.15 -0.92
N ILE A 65 2.31 -41.68 -1.73
CA ILE A 65 1.42 -42.57 -2.50
C ILE A 65 2.20 -43.35 -3.57
N LEU A 66 3.02 -42.62 -4.35
CA LEU A 66 3.85 -43.24 -5.38
C LEU A 66 4.81 -44.27 -4.78
N MET A 67 5.45 -43.90 -3.65
CA MET A 67 6.32 -44.84 -2.92
C MET A 67 5.58 -46.09 -2.44
N SER A 68 4.35 -45.92 -1.92
CA SER A 68 3.54 -47.06 -1.49
C SER A 68 3.25 -48.02 -2.65
N VAL A 69 2.90 -47.44 -3.81
CA VAL A 69 2.66 -48.23 -5.03
C VAL A 69 3.94 -48.94 -5.50
N GLU A 70 5.04 -48.21 -5.57
CA GLU A 70 6.34 -48.75 -5.97
C GLU A 70 6.77 -49.90 -5.03
N GLN A 71 6.66 -49.71 -3.74
CA GLN A 71 7.03 -50.74 -2.77
C GLN A 71 6.19 -52.00 -2.94
N THR A 72 4.87 -51.85 -3.13
CA THR A 72 3.98 -53.00 -3.37
C THR A 72 4.34 -53.70 -4.67
N ALA A 73 4.53 -52.94 -5.75
CA ALA A 73 4.92 -53.47 -7.03
C ALA A 73 6.26 -54.22 -7.01
N TYR A 74 7.27 -53.64 -6.32
CA TYR A 74 8.56 -54.29 -6.19
C TYR A 74 8.51 -55.59 -5.37
N ASN A 75 7.70 -55.65 -4.32
CA ASN A 75 7.57 -56.86 -3.49
C ASN A 75 7.00 -58.00 -4.35
N VAL A 76 5.93 -57.74 -5.10
CA VAL A 76 5.35 -58.77 -5.99
C VAL A 76 6.28 -59.08 -7.16
N TYR A 77 6.99 -58.08 -7.69
CA TYR A 77 7.99 -58.28 -8.73
C TYR A 77 9.09 -59.30 -8.30
N GLN A 78 9.52 -59.28 -7.06
CA GLN A 78 10.52 -60.27 -6.53
C GLN A 78 9.95 -61.69 -6.59
N GLU A 79 8.70 -61.91 -6.22
CA GLU A 79 8.03 -63.19 -6.29
C GLU A 79 7.83 -63.65 -7.73
N LEU A 80 7.38 -62.73 -8.59
CA LEU A 80 7.20 -62.96 -10.02
C LEU A 80 8.48 -63.48 -10.69
N GLN A 81 9.65 -62.96 -10.30
CA GLN A 81 10.95 -63.40 -10.83
C GLN A 81 11.22 -64.88 -10.60
N GLY A 82 10.59 -65.48 -9.58
CA GLY A 82 10.69 -66.91 -9.28
C GLY A 82 9.88 -67.82 -10.20
N HIS A 83 8.84 -67.29 -10.88
CA HIS A 83 7.77 -68.05 -11.56
C HIS A 83 7.44 -67.51 -12.97
N LEU A 84 8.47 -67.03 -13.68
CA LEU A 84 8.31 -66.44 -15.02
C LEU A 84 7.81 -67.47 -16.06
N ASP A 85 7.98 -68.74 -15.83
CA ASP A 85 7.55 -69.87 -16.66
C ASP A 85 6.13 -70.37 -16.36
N GLU A 86 5.47 -69.76 -15.36
CA GLU A 86 4.11 -70.13 -14.94
C GLU A 86 3.07 -69.08 -15.32
N PRO A 87 2.52 -69.10 -16.57
CA PRO A 87 1.61 -68.05 -17.05
C PRO A 87 0.33 -67.88 -16.20
N ASP A 88 -0.19 -68.96 -15.64
CA ASP A 88 -1.40 -68.94 -14.83
C ASP A 88 -1.23 -68.14 -13.52
N ARG A 89 -0.02 -67.98 -13.00
CA ARG A 89 0.23 -67.15 -11.82
C ARG A 89 0.24 -65.66 -12.10
N MET A 90 0.39 -65.25 -13.32
CA MET A 90 0.46 -63.81 -13.67
C MET A 90 -0.80 -63.08 -13.24
N GLN A 91 -1.95 -63.69 -13.35
CA GLN A 91 -3.22 -63.12 -12.88
C GLN A 91 -3.21 -62.97 -11.34
N THR A 92 -2.69 -63.95 -10.59
CA THR A 92 -2.63 -63.91 -9.14
C THR A 92 -1.74 -62.74 -8.67
N TYR A 93 -0.58 -62.53 -9.32
CA TYR A 93 0.31 -61.39 -8.99
C TYR A 93 -0.35 -60.04 -9.26
N CYS A 94 -1.11 -59.89 -10.36
CA CYS A 94 -1.89 -58.69 -10.62
C CYS A 94 -2.94 -58.47 -9.53
N GLN A 95 -3.67 -59.51 -9.12
CA GLN A 95 -4.66 -59.42 -8.03
C GLN A 95 -4.03 -59.03 -6.71
N GLU A 96 -2.88 -59.63 -6.36
CA GLU A 96 -2.15 -59.37 -5.13
C GLU A 96 -1.70 -57.90 -5.02
N ILE A 97 -1.19 -57.30 -6.09
CA ILE A 97 -0.83 -55.88 -6.12
C ILE A 97 -2.05 -54.99 -5.85
N ILE A 98 -3.18 -55.28 -6.47
CA ILE A 98 -4.41 -54.51 -6.36
C ILE A 98 -5.03 -54.63 -4.96
N GLU A 99 -5.00 -55.85 -4.37
CA GLU A 99 -5.55 -56.10 -3.04
C GLU A 99 -4.68 -55.50 -1.91
N ASN A 100 -3.36 -55.53 -2.08
CA ASN A 100 -2.41 -55.05 -1.07
C ASN A 100 -2.20 -53.54 -1.11
N ASN A 101 -2.69 -52.84 -2.12
CA ASN A 101 -2.52 -51.40 -2.21
C ASN A 101 -3.84 -50.68 -2.56
N PRO A 102 -4.37 -49.82 -1.67
CA PRO A 102 -5.64 -49.13 -1.91
C PRO A 102 -5.58 -48.12 -3.05
N TYR A 103 -4.40 -47.65 -3.41
CA TYR A 103 -4.19 -46.65 -4.45
C TYR A 103 -4.14 -47.25 -5.85
N VAL A 104 -3.99 -48.58 -5.95
CA VAL A 104 -3.90 -49.30 -7.22
C VAL A 104 -5.28 -49.73 -7.69
N THR A 105 -5.58 -49.43 -8.94
CA THR A 105 -6.84 -49.83 -9.60
C THR A 105 -6.65 -50.87 -10.68
N GLY A 106 -5.46 -51.01 -11.23
CA GLY A 106 -5.16 -51.99 -12.28
C GLY A 106 -3.74 -52.50 -12.23
N CYS A 107 -3.52 -53.67 -12.76
CA CYS A 107 -2.19 -54.22 -12.98
C CYS A 107 -2.18 -55.06 -14.25
N ALA A 108 -1.18 -54.84 -15.10
CA ALA A 108 -0.93 -55.63 -16.31
C ALA A 108 0.45 -56.27 -16.24
N ILE A 109 0.52 -57.54 -16.68
CA ILE A 109 1.80 -58.21 -16.92
C ILE A 109 1.78 -58.71 -18.36
N ALA A 110 2.71 -58.21 -19.18
CA ALA A 110 2.82 -58.57 -20.59
C ALA A 110 4.25 -58.96 -20.94
N PHE A 111 4.38 -60.01 -21.68
CA PHE A 111 5.70 -60.53 -22.13
C PHE A 111 5.98 -60.16 -23.58
N THR A 112 7.25 -60.28 -23.98
CA THR A 112 7.63 -60.10 -25.39
C THR A 112 6.96 -61.15 -26.26
N PRO A 113 6.65 -60.82 -27.54
CA PRO A 113 6.03 -61.78 -28.44
C PRO A 113 6.76 -63.14 -28.48
N TYR A 114 5.99 -64.22 -28.45
CA TYR A 114 6.49 -65.61 -28.42
C TYR A 114 7.31 -66.00 -27.21
N TYR A 115 7.24 -65.24 -26.12
CA TYR A 115 7.89 -65.65 -24.85
C TYR A 115 7.38 -66.98 -24.37
N TYR A 116 6.08 -67.20 -24.36
CA TYR A 116 5.45 -68.50 -24.26
C TYR A 116 5.26 -69.04 -25.65
N LYS A 117 5.90 -70.21 -25.98
CA LYS A 117 6.05 -70.73 -27.35
C LYS A 117 4.77 -70.89 -28.09
N ASP A 118 3.65 -71.12 -27.39
CA ASP A 118 2.34 -71.40 -27.98
C ASP A 118 1.48 -70.17 -28.15
N GLN A 119 1.95 -68.96 -27.79
CA GLN A 119 1.21 -67.71 -27.82
C GLN A 119 2.07 -66.60 -28.43
N GLU A 120 1.54 -65.96 -29.47
CA GLU A 120 2.18 -64.83 -30.12
C GLU A 120 2.23 -63.63 -29.14
N PHE A 121 1.14 -63.36 -28.44
CA PHE A 121 1.02 -62.30 -27.46
C PHE A 121 0.51 -62.86 -26.14
N PHE A 122 1.12 -62.47 -25.06
CA PHE A 122 0.67 -62.78 -23.71
C PHE A 122 0.54 -61.50 -22.88
N ILE A 123 -0.67 -61.23 -22.45
CA ILE A 123 -1.00 -60.19 -21.51
C ILE A 123 -2.04 -60.69 -20.51
N THR A 124 -1.86 -60.39 -19.28
CA THR A 124 -2.90 -60.49 -18.25
C THR A 124 -3.11 -59.12 -17.67
N TYR A 125 -4.34 -58.63 -17.73
CA TYR A 125 -4.72 -57.36 -17.14
C TYR A 125 -5.85 -57.59 -16.14
N VAL A 126 -5.63 -57.13 -14.90
CA VAL A 126 -6.65 -57.19 -13.85
C VAL A 126 -6.91 -55.76 -13.40
N HIS A 127 -8.16 -55.39 -13.32
CA HIS A 127 -8.55 -54.05 -12.85
C HIS A 127 -9.79 -54.09 -11.97
N LYS A 128 -9.94 -53.05 -11.13
CA LYS A 128 -11.12 -52.79 -10.31
C LYS A 128 -12.19 -52.17 -11.18
N LYS A 129 -13.34 -52.83 -11.27
CA LYS A 129 -14.54 -52.26 -11.92
C LYS A 129 -15.56 -51.95 -10.84
N VAL A 130 -16.03 -50.70 -10.81
CA VAL A 130 -17.09 -50.27 -9.91
C VAL A 130 -18.43 -50.63 -10.59
N LEU A 131 -19.21 -51.45 -9.95
CA LEU A 131 -20.54 -51.82 -10.40
C LEU A 131 -21.55 -50.72 -10.08
N GLU A 132 -22.74 -50.77 -10.70
CA GLU A 132 -23.82 -49.79 -10.51
C GLU A 132 -24.28 -49.66 -9.02
N ASP A 133 -24.07 -50.69 -8.23
CA ASP A 133 -24.38 -50.74 -6.80
C ASP A 133 -23.26 -50.17 -5.92
N GLY A 134 -22.16 -49.67 -6.51
CA GLY A 134 -21.00 -49.10 -5.81
C GLY A 134 -20.01 -50.15 -5.30
N VAL A 135 -20.24 -51.43 -5.54
CA VAL A 135 -19.32 -52.52 -5.17
C VAL A 135 -18.20 -52.64 -6.22
N SER A 136 -16.95 -52.68 -5.77
CA SER A 136 -15.81 -52.91 -6.65
C SER A 136 -15.57 -54.42 -6.83
N THR A 137 -15.43 -54.86 -8.06
CA THR A 137 -15.04 -56.24 -8.40
C THR A 137 -13.78 -56.22 -9.23
N LEU A 138 -12.98 -57.30 -9.12
CA LEU A 138 -11.82 -57.50 -9.98
C LEU A 138 -12.27 -58.17 -11.30
N VAL A 139 -11.90 -57.54 -12.39
CA VAL A 139 -12.15 -58.06 -13.74
C VAL A 139 -10.82 -58.37 -14.39
N THR A 140 -10.73 -59.52 -15.04
CA THR A 140 -9.55 -59.94 -15.81
C THR A 140 -9.82 -59.79 -17.31
N ALA A 141 -8.91 -59.13 -18.01
CA ALA A 141 -8.94 -58.95 -19.44
C ALA A 141 -7.63 -59.49 -20.07
N ASN A 142 -7.76 -60.08 -21.24
CA ASN A 142 -6.61 -60.55 -22.03
C ASN A 142 -6.23 -59.54 -23.12
N SER A 143 -6.75 -58.36 -23.07
CA SER A 143 -6.44 -57.25 -23.98
C SER A 143 -6.44 -55.95 -23.22
N PHE A 144 -5.62 -55.03 -23.63
CA PHE A 144 -5.50 -53.71 -23.04
C PHE A 144 -5.76 -52.66 -24.13
N GLY A 145 -6.96 -52.11 -24.13
CA GLY A 145 -7.39 -51.13 -25.12
C GLY A 145 -7.53 -51.66 -26.56
N LYS A 146 -7.75 -50.75 -27.50
CA LYS A 146 -8.00 -51.07 -28.94
C LYS A 146 -6.73 -51.38 -29.74
N ARG A 147 -5.53 -51.08 -29.18
CA ARG A 147 -4.22 -51.26 -29.81
C ARG A 147 -3.48 -52.43 -29.17
N PRO A 148 -2.70 -53.20 -29.93
CA PRO A 148 -1.81 -54.17 -29.32
C PRO A 148 -0.92 -53.55 -28.25
N TYR A 149 -0.77 -54.18 -27.08
CA TYR A 149 0.06 -53.67 -25.99
C TYR A 149 1.49 -53.39 -26.44
N THR A 150 2.02 -54.10 -27.41
CA THR A 150 3.36 -53.91 -27.96
C THR A 150 3.58 -52.54 -28.64
N GLN A 151 2.50 -51.81 -28.92
CA GLN A 151 2.54 -50.46 -29.50
C GLN A 151 2.21 -49.37 -28.46
N GLN A 152 1.84 -49.76 -27.25
CA GLN A 152 1.43 -48.82 -26.20
C GLN A 152 2.66 -48.30 -25.41
N GLU A 153 2.55 -47.06 -24.91
CA GLU A 153 3.68 -46.38 -24.27
C GLU A 153 4.12 -47.07 -22.98
N TRP A 154 3.17 -47.51 -22.15
CA TRP A 154 3.47 -48.20 -20.90
C TRP A 154 4.33 -49.46 -21.11
N TYR A 155 4.21 -50.10 -22.27
CA TYR A 155 5.01 -51.27 -22.61
C TYR A 155 6.31 -50.90 -23.32
N THR A 156 6.28 -49.93 -24.26
CA THR A 156 7.44 -49.61 -25.09
C THR A 156 8.48 -48.74 -24.38
N ALA A 157 8.07 -47.88 -23.44
CA ALA A 157 8.99 -47.01 -22.73
C ALA A 157 10.02 -47.75 -21.89
N PRO A 158 9.64 -48.72 -21.01
CA PRO A 158 10.62 -49.51 -20.25
C PRO A 158 11.53 -50.36 -21.14
N LEU A 159 11.02 -50.89 -22.26
CA LEU A 159 11.84 -51.64 -23.21
C LEU A 159 12.93 -50.76 -23.87
N LYS A 160 12.60 -49.49 -24.16
CA LYS A 160 13.52 -48.54 -24.79
C LYS A 160 14.57 -48.05 -23.82
N THR A 161 14.17 -47.72 -22.59
CA THR A 161 15.06 -47.13 -21.58
C THR A 161 15.85 -48.18 -20.82
N GLY A 162 15.26 -49.34 -20.53
CA GLY A 162 15.76 -50.32 -19.58
C GLY A 162 15.52 -49.91 -18.12
N HIS A 163 14.71 -48.90 -17.89
CA HIS A 163 14.44 -48.37 -16.56
C HIS A 163 12.95 -48.50 -16.23
N ALA A 164 12.64 -48.58 -14.96
CA ALA A 164 11.30 -48.37 -14.48
C ALA A 164 10.90 -46.90 -14.69
N CYS A 165 9.66 -46.65 -15.08
CA CYS A 165 9.17 -45.30 -15.30
C CYS A 165 7.69 -45.20 -14.94
N TRP A 166 7.29 -43.98 -14.59
CA TRP A 166 5.90 -43.58 -14.58
C TRP A 166 5.54 -42.99 -15.94
N THR A 167 4.38 -43.40 -16.49
CA THR A 167 3.90 -42.85 -17.75
C THR A 167 3.29 -41.46 -17.55
N ASP A 168 3.17 -40.72 -18.65
CA ASP A 168 2.23 -39.60 -18.70
C ASP A 168 0.77 -40.14 -18.64
N PRO A 169 -0.22 -39.25 -18.37
CA PRO A 169 -1.62 -39.66 -18.30
C PRO A 169 -2.06 -40.46 -19.53
N LEU A 170 -2.53 -41.64 -19.31
CA LEU A 170 -3.06 -42.51 -20.38
C LEU A 170 -4.58 -42.57 -20.25
N ALA A 171 -5.28 -42.14 -21.31
CA ALA A 171 -6.71 -42.38 -21.44
C ALA A 171 -6.92 -43.70 -22.13
N GLU A 172 -7.47 -44.68 -21.42
CA GLU A 172 -7.67 -46.00 -21.98
C GLU A 172 -8.96 -46.06 -22.78
N GLU A 173 -10.09 -46.22 -22.23
CA GLU A 173 -11.39 -46.12 -22.91
C GLU A 173 -12.23 -45.03 -22.26
N GLU A 174 -13.25 -44.51 -22.96
CA GLU A 174 -14.10 -43.40 -22.48
C GLU A 174 -14.74 -43.69 -21.11
N ASP A 175 -14.83 -44.97 -20.70
CA ASP A 175 -15.50 -45.39 -19.46
C ASP A 175 -14.54 -45.72 -18.29
N GLU A 176 -13.23 -45.85 -18.48
CA GLU A 176 -12.29 -46.32 -17.43
C GLU A 176 -11.53 -45.18 -16.77
N GLY A 177 -11.60 -43.96 -17.29
CA GLY A 177 -10.91 -42.80 -16.76
C GLY A 177 -9.44 -42.72 -17.19
N VAL A 178 -8.73 -41.72 -16.68
CA VAL A 178 -7.31 -41.50 -17.00
C VAL A 178 -6.46 -42.05 -15.87
N THR A 179 -5.45 -42.86 -16.23
CA THR A 179 -4.53 -43.49 -15.27
C THR A 179 -3.08 -43.07 -15.49
N LEU A 180 -2.29 -43.19 -14.44
CA LEU A 180 -0.83 -43.15 -14.45
C LEU A 180 -0.35 -44.57 -14.19
N SER A 181 0.58 -45.06 -14.99
CA SER A 181 1.08 -46.42 -14.83
C SER A 181 2.55 -46.44 -14.42
N LEU A 182 2.85 -47.12 -13.32
CA LEU A 182 4.20 -47.51 -12.97
C LEU A 182 4.61 -48.71 -13.81
N CYS A 183 5.59 -48.57 -14.68
CA CYS A 183 6.01 -49.57 -15.62
C CYS A 183 7.40 -50.13 -15.23
N LEU A 184 7.44 -51.41 -14.93
CA LEU A 184 8.64 -52.14 -14.51
C LEU A 184 9.07 -53.11 -15.58
N PRO A 185 10.29 -53.02 -16.16
CA PRO A 185 10.81 -54.03 -17.08
C PRO A 185 11.09 -55.33 -16.35
N ILE A 186 10.58 -56.46 -16.89
CA ILE A 186 10.80 -57.79 -16.37
C ILE A 186 12.05 -58.37 -17.02
N TYR A 187 13.08 -58.57 -16.23
CA TYR A 187 14.36 -59.09 -16.70
C TYR A 187 14.46 -60.62 -16.55
N ALA A 188 15.28 -61.25 -17.39
CA ALA A 188 15.62 -62.65 -17.26
C ALA A 188 16.32 -62.96 -15.93
N LYS A 189 15.98 -64.04 -15.27
CA LYS A 189 16.45 -64.45 -13.93
C LYS A 189 17.98 -64.53 -13.82
N HIS A 190 18.68 -64.78 -14.93
CA HIS A 190 20.14 -64.91 -14.94
C HIS A 190 20.91 -63.60 -15.19
N ALA A 191 20.23 -62.52 -15.47
CA ALA A 191 20.85 -61.23 -15.68
C ALA A 191 21.24 -60.61 -14.30
N LYS A 192 22.55 -60.60 -13.96
CA LYS A 192 23.03 -59.91 -12.77
C LYS A 192 22.70 -58.43 -12.87
N ALA A 193 22.24 -57.83 -11.80
CA ALA A 193 21.79 -56.44 -11.74
C ALA A 193 22.78 -55.43 -12.38
N GLU A 194 24.08 -55.66 -12.21
CA GLU A 194 25.14 -54.81 -12.76
C GLU A 194 25.43 -54.99 -14.27
N ALA A 195 24.93 -56.11 -14.87
CA ALA A 195 25.19 -56.50 -16.26
C ALA A 195 23.91 -56.56 -17.12
N ARG A 196 22.77 -56.11 -16.63
CA ARG A 196 21.48 -56.16 -17.34
C ARG A 196 21.52 -55.30 -18.62
N SER A 197 21.13 -55.93 -19.71
CA SER A 197 21.00 -55.30 -21.03
C SER A 197 19.54 -55.19 -21.39
N LYS A 198 19.19 -54.23 -22.24
CA LYS A 198 17.83 -54.14 -22.84
C LYS A 198 17.40 -55.43 -23.54
N LYS A 199 18.33 -56.22 -23.99
CA LYS A 199 18.07 -57.54 -24.62
C LYS A 199 17.62 -58.61 -23.62
N ASP A 200 17.82 -58.39 -22.35
CA ASP A 200 17.44 -59.34 -21.29
C ASP A 200 16.04 -59.07 -20.74
N ILE A 201 15.33 -58.07 -21.32
CA ILE A 201 13.96 -57.74 -20.92
C ILE A 201 13.00 -58.71 -21.61
N LEU A 202 12.27 -59.42 -20.77
CA LEU A 202 11.31 -60.44 -21.18
C LEU A 202 9.88 -59.91 -21.30
N GLY A 203 9.57 -58.82 -20.64
CA GLY A 203 8.25 -58.24 -20.56
C GLY A 203 8.21 -56.97 -19.72
N VAL A 204 7.01 -56.49 -19.44
CA VAL A 204 6.74 -55.34 -18.61
C VAL A 204 5.59 -55.64 -17.64
N MET A 205 5.74 -55.21 -16.40
CA MET A 205 4.65 -55.14 -15.43
C MET A 205 4.25 -53.69 -15.28
N ALA A 206 2.98 -53.38 -15.49
CA ALA A 206 2.41 -52.07 -15.32
C ALA A 206 1.41 -52.04 -14.16
N VAL A 207 1.48 -51.03 -13.32
CA VAL A 207 0.60 -50.87 -12.14
C VAL A 207 -0.08 -49.50 -12.25
N ASP A 208 -1.42 -49.52 -12.30
CA ASP A 208 -2.21 -48.36 -12.63
C ASP A 208 -2.74 -47.66 -11.38
N VAL A 209 -2.53 -46.35 -11.33
CA VAL A 209 -3.05 -45.45 -10.32
C VAL A 209 -3.99 -44.44 -11.00
N PRO A 210 -5.24 -44.33 -10.56
CA PRO A 210 -6.19 -43.42 -11.21
C PRO A 210 -5.83 -41.99 -10.92
N ILE A 211 -5.83 -41.14 -11.94
CA ILE A 211 -5.60 -39.70 -11.79
C ILE A 211 -6.66 -39.04 -10.91
N SER A 212 -7.90 -39.58 -10.91
CA SER A 212 -8.97 -39.08 -10.05
C SER A 212 -8.57 -39.07 -8.55
N LEU A 213 -7.78 -40.05 -8.09
CA LEU A 213 -7.28 -40.10 -6.73
C LEU A 213 -6.30 -38.93 -6.45
N LEU A 214 -5.31 -38.75 -7.35
CA LEU A 214 -4.35 -37.66 -7.22
C LEU A 214 -5.06 -36.31 -7.34
N SER A 215 -6.03 -36.20 -8.23
CA SER A 215 -6.85 -34.99 -8.40
C SER A 215 -7.65 -34.68 -7.13
N GLN A 216 -8.27 -35.65 -6.48
CA GLN A 216 -8.98 -35.45 -5.22
C GLN A 216 -8.07 -34.87 -4.14
N ILE A 217 -6.87 -35.40 -4.02
CA ILE A 217 -5.90 -34.95 -3.02
C ILE A 217 -5.42 -33.53 -3.32
N ILE A 218 -4.99 -33.30 -4.57
CA ILE A 218 -4.42 -32.02 -4.98
C ILE A 218 -5.48 -30.92 -4.99
N LEU A 219 -6.68 -31.20 -5.52
CA LEU A 219 -7.76 -30.21 -5.60
C LEU A 219 -8.44 -29.96 -4.25
N ALA A 220 -8.30 -30.87 -3.27
CA ALA A 220 -8.77 -30.63 -1.90
C ALA A 220 -7.93 -29.58 -1.16
N MET A 221 -6.68 -29.37 -1.57
CA MET A 221 -5.77 -28.39 -1.01
C MET A 221 -6.01 -27.01 -1.66
N LYS A 222 -7.07 -26.34 -1.24
CA LYS A 222 -7.46 -25.00 -1.68
C LYS A 222 -7.28 -24.02 -0.51
N PRO A 223 -6.14 -23.34 -0.41
CA PRO A 223 -5.94 -22.38 0.66
C PRO A 223 -6.82 -21.13 0.52
N LEU A 224 -7.22 -20.78 -0.72
CA LEU A 224 -8.06 -19.62 -1.03
C LEU A 224 -9.28 -20.04 -1.88
N PRO A 225 -10.39 -19.25 -1.89
CA PRO A 225 -11.64 -19.62 -2.54
C PRO A 225 -11.53 -19.95 -4.03
N HIS A 226 -10.78 -19.15 -4.80
CA HIS A 226 -10.60 -19.33 -6.25
C HIS A 226 -9.26 -19.97 -6.60
N SER A 227 -8.47 -20.37 -5.59
CA SER A 227 -7.20 -21.07 -5.83
C SER A 227 -7.43 -22.47 -6.36
N TYR A 228 -6.51 -22.95 -7.16
CA TYR A 228 -6.46 -24.34 -7.58
C TYR A 228 -5.03 -24.82 -7.77
N SER A 229 -4.86 -26.10 -7.52
CA SER A 229 -3.56 -26.76 -7.71
C SER A 229 -3.56 -27.50 -9.04
N LEU A 230 -2.38 -27.60 -9.64
CA LEU A 230 -2.15 -28.38 -10.85
C LEU A 230 -0.85 -29.17 -10.73
N LEU A 231 -0.75 -30.24 -11.50
CA LEU A 231 0.45 -31.03 -11.64
C LEU A 231 0.75 -31.21 -13.12
N LEU A 232 1.95 -30.81 -13.53
CA LEU A 232 2.44 -30.96 -14.90
C LEU A 232 3.40 -32.14 -15.00
N GLY A 233 3.26 -32.91 -16.05
CA GLY A 233 4.20 -33.94 -16.47
C GLY A 233 5.43 -33.37 -17.18
N LYS A 234 6.40 -34.23 -17.47
CA LYS A 234 7.67 -33.89 -18.11
C LYS A 234 7.52 -33.14 -19.45
N ASN A 235 6.45 -33.43 -20.19
CA ASN A 235 6.16 -32.85 -21.52
C ASN A 235 5.19 -31.66 -21.44
N GLY A 236 4.85 -31.17 -20.23
CA GLY A 236 3.85 -30.14 -20.04
C GLY A 236 2.40 -30.62 -20.11
N SER A 237 2.18 -31.94 -20.15
CA SER A 237 0.85 -32.53 -20.05
C SER A 237 0.27 -32.31 -18.66
N TYR A 238 -1.02 -32.06 -18.57
CA TYR A 238 -1.70 -31.97 -17.28
C TYR A 238 -1.89 -33.36 -16.68
N ILE A 239 -1.25 -33.62 -15.54
CA ILE A 239 -1.50 -34.80 -14.72
C ILE A 239 -2.70 -34.53 -13.81
N VAL A 240 -2.76 -33.32 -13.20
CA VAL A 240 -3.90 -32.85 -12.41
C VAL A 240 -4.28 -31.46 -12.86
N HIS A 241 -5.55 -31.23 -13.10
CA HIS A 241 -6.12 -29.93 -13.43
C HIS A 241 -7.60 -29.91 -12.97
N PRO A 242 -8.15 -28.77 -12.50
CA PRO A 242 -9.56 -28.68 -12.11
C PRO A 242 -10.54 -28.92 -13.25
N ASP A 243 -10.17 -28.56 -14.47
CA ASP A 243 -10.94 -28.92 -15.67
C ASP A 243 -10.56 -30.31 -16.16
N THR A 244 -11.43 -31.27 -15.84
CA THR A 244 -11.26 -32.68 -16.24
C THR A 244 -11.27 -32.88 -17.74
N LYS A 245 -11.84 -31.96 -18.53
CA LYS A 245 -11.84 -32.05 -20.00
C LYS A 245 -10.44 -31.92 -20.57
N LYS A 246 -9.59 -31.07 -19.95
CA LYS A 246 -8.18 -30.95 -20.34
C LYS A 246 -7.42 -32.25 -20.14
N LEU A 247 -7.69 -32.95 -19.03
CA LEU A 247 -7.11 -34.25 -18.74
C LEU A 247 -7.54 -35.32 -19.76
N MET A 248 -8.85 -35.40 -20.07
CA MET A 248 -9.40 -36.36 -21.01
C MET A 248 -8.88 -36.14 -22.43
N ARG A 249 -8.63 -34.90 -22.82
CA ARG A 249 -8.09 -34.54 -24.14
C ARG A 249 -6.58 -34.66 -24.22
N GLN A 250 -5.93 -34.96 -23.09
CA GLN A 250 -4.46 -34.97 -22.95
C GLN A 250 -3.83 -33.64 -23.42
N GLU A 251 -4.52 -32.52 -23.11
CA GLU A 251 -4.02 -31.18 -23.43
C GLU A 251 -2.74 -30.91 -22.67
N THR A 252 -1.86 -30.19 -23.31
CA THR A 252 -0.63 -29.65 -22.68
C THR A 252 -0.80 -28.19 -22.32
N VAL A 253 0.03 -27.70 -21.42
CA VAL A 253 0.07 -26.28 -21.09
C VAL A 253 0.41 -25.38 -22.29
N PHE A 254 0.98 -25.95 -23.36
CA PHE A 254 1.33 -25.23 -24.58
C PHE A 254 0.16 -25.14 -25.58
N ASP A 255 -0.88 -25.96 -25.43
CA ASP A 255 -2.06 -25.90 -26.28
C ASP A 255 -2.94 -24.69 -26.01
N LEU A 256 -2.69 -23.97 -24.90
CA LEU A 256 -3.35 -22.72 -24.51
C LEU A 256 -3.08 -21.57 -25.51
N GLU A 257 -1.95 -21.59 -26.24
CA GLU A 257 -1.65 -20.59 -27.28
C GLU A 257 -2.68 -20.59 -28.43
N ALA A 258 -3.27 -21.73 -28.73
CA ALA A 258 -4.29 -21.82 -29.77
C ALA A 258 -5.58 -21.06 -29.42
N ASN A 259 -5.78 -20.73 -28.14
CA ASN A 259 -6.97 -20.07 -27.61
C ASN A 259 -6.74 -18.57 -27.29
N GLY A 260 -5.53 -18.01 -27.59
CA GLY A 260 -5.23 -16.58 -27.42
C GLY A 260 -4.90 -16.15 -26.00
N GLU A 261 -4.45 -17.07 -25.15
CA GLU A 261 -3.99 -16.76 -23.81
C GLU A 261 -2.60 -16.06 -23.81
N ASP A 262 -2.33 -15.32 -22.74
CA ASP A 262 -1.18 -14.42 -22.63
C ASP A 262 0.15 -15.20 -22.64
N ILE A 263 1.16 -14.64 -23.28
CA ILE A 263 2.56 -15.13 -23.31
C ILE A 263 3.12 -15.43 -21.90
N SER A 264 2.59 -14.76 -20.89
CA SER A 264 2.99 -14.95 -19.49
C SER A 264 2.68 -16.34 -18.93
N VAL A 265 1.58 -16.98 -19.36
CA VAL A 265 1.22 -18.37 -18.98
C VAL A 265 2.30 -19.33 -19.46
N ARG A 266 2.73 -19.18 -20.70
CA ARG A 266 3.81 -19.98 -21.28
C ARG A 266 5.12 -19.85 -20.52
N GLN A 267 5.50 -18.62 -20.15
CA GLN A 267 6.72 -18.38 -19.38
C GLN A 267 6.69 -19.07 -18.01
N ALA A 268 5.51 -19.12 -17.39
CA ALA A 268 5.33 -19.85 -16.13
C ALA A 268 5.50 -21.37 -16.35
N ALA A 269 4.90 -21.92 -17.41
CA ALA A 269 5.02 -23.31 -17.76
C ALA A 269 6.46 -23.72 -18.11
N GLU A 270 7.17 -22.91 -18.87
CA GLU A 270 8.58 -23.14 -19.21
C GLU A 270 9.47 -23.18 -17.96
N ALA A 271 9.25 -22.27 -16.98
CA ALA A 271 9.97 -22.28 -15.73
C ALA A 271 9.66 -23.53 -14.89
N MET A 272 8.39 -23.97 -14.85
CA MET A 272 8.00 -25.22 -14.20
C MET A 272 8.70 -26.43 -14.80
N LEU A 273 8.75 -26.52 -16.11
CA LEU A 273 9.39 -27.64 -16.83
C LEU A 273 10.92 -27.57 -16.76
N ALA A 274 11.50 -26.38 -16.62
CA ALA A 274 12.92 -26.21 -16.35
C ALA A 274 13.32 -26.68 -14.94
N GLY A 275 12.35 -27.03 -14.09
CA GLY A 275 12.58 -27.46 -12.71
C GLY A 275 12.97 -26.32 -11.78
N GLU A 276 12.53 -25.11 -12.09
CA GLU A 276 12.70 -23.96 -11.22
C GLU A 276 11.69 -23.99 -10.07
N THR A 277 12.06 -23.36 -8.94
CA THR A 277 11.14 -23.09 -7.83
C THR A 277 10.93 -21.59 -7.75
N GLY A 278 9.67 -21.18 -7.62
CA GLY A 278 9.37 -19.75 -7.53
C GLY A 278 7.91 -19.44 -7.83
N TYR A 279 7.67 -18.20 -8.20
CA TYR A 279 6.35 -17.75 -8.63
C TYR A 279 6.43 -16.89 -9.88
N LYS A 280 5.35 -16.84 -10.63
CA LYS A 280 5.14 -15.90 -11.74
C LYS A 280 3.72 -15.37 -11.72
N SER A 281 3.57 -14.11 -12.14
CA SER A 281 2.26 -13.54 -12.43
C SER A 281 1.92 -13.72 -13.89
N PHE A 282 0.65 -13.99 -14.19
CA PHE A 282 0.13 -14.08 -15.54
C PHE A 282 -1.29 -13.52 -15.59
N ARG A 283 -1.77 -13.21 -16.78
CA ARG A 283 -3.10 -12.67 -16.98
C ARG A 283 -3.97 -13.68 -17.74
N MET A 284 -5.14 -13.97 -17.16
CA MET A 284 -6.10 -14.90 -17.74
C MET A 284 -7.52 -14.33 -17.56
N ASP A 285 -8.33 -14.33 -18.62
CA ASP A 285 -9.70 -13.80 -18.63
C ASP A 285 -9.83 -12.33 -18.16
N GLY A 286 -8.75 -11.54 -18.29
CA GLY A 286 -8.71 -10.14 -17.88
C GLY A 286 -8.34 -9.91 -16.42
N GLU A 287 -8.13 -10.96 -15.65
CA GLU A 287 -7.73 -10.94 -14.24
C GLU A 287 -6.25 -11.29 -14.09
N ASP A 288 -5.63 -10.77 -13.03
CA ASP A 288 -4.24 -11.04 -12.71
C ASP A 288 -4.15 -12.23 -11.75
N TRP A 289 -3.34 -13.22 -12.13
CA TRP A 289 -3.15 -14.47 -11.42
C TRP A 289 -1.69 -14.65 -11.04
N TYR A 290 -1.46 -15.39 -9.96
CA TYR A 290 -0.13 -15.84 -9.55
C TYR A 290 -0.08 -17.36 -9.60
N ILE A 291 0.99 -17.91 -10.13
CA ILE A 291 1.30 -19.34 -10.02
C ILE A 291 2.58 -19.50 -9.21
N PHE A 292 2.47 -20.27 -8.14
CA PHE A 292 3.60 -20.78 -7.35
C PHE A 292 3.93 -22.15 -7.86
N TYR A 293 5.17 -22.44 -8.09
CA TYR A 293 5.55 -23.72 -8.64
C TYR A 293 6.83 -24.25 -8.01
N LYS A 294 6.85 -25.58 -7.90
CA LYS A 294 7.98 -26.34 -7.36
C LYS A 294 8.14 -27.63 -8.16
N PRO A 295 9.38 -27.98 -8.56
CA PRO A 295 9.63 -29.25 -9.18
C PRO A 295 9.31 -30.37 -8.19
N PHE A 296 8.75 -31.44 -8.70
CA PHE A 296 8.48 -32.64 -7.94
C PHE A 296 9.81 -33.34 -7.64
N GLN A 297 10.48 -32.91 -6.60
CA GLN A 297 11.72 -33.52 -6.13
C GLN A 297 11.38 -34.54 -5.05
N ARG A 298 11.56 -35.80 -5.38
CA ARG A 298 11.37 -36.87 -4.41
C ARG A 298 12.45 -36.78 -3.34
N SER A 299 12.09 -36.52 -2.12
CA SER A 299 13.03 -36.45 -0.98
C SER A 299 13.74 -37.79 -0.72
N TRP A 300 13.14 -38.85 -1.20
CA TRP A 300 13.67 -40.22 -1.12
C TRP A 300 14.34 -40.70 -2.41
N SER A 301 14.28 -39.93 -3.52
CA SER A 301 14.76 -40.40 -4.82
C SER A 301 16.24 -40.72 -4.86
N THR A 302 17.06 -40.14 -4.00
CA THR A 302 18.45 -40.54 -3.84
C THR A 302 18.62 -41.83 -3.03
N LYS A 303 17.82 -42.05 -2.00
CA LYS A 303 17.93 -43.24 -1.18
C LYS A 303 17.06 -44.40 -1.67
N ALA A 304 15.82 -44.17 -2.08
CA ALA A 304 14.94 -45.24 -2.57
C ALA A 304 15.28 -45.68 -4.00
N ALA A 305 15.70 -44.76 -4.89
CA ALA A 305 16.28 -45.14 -6.18
C ALA A 305 17.64 -45.84 -6.02
N GLU A 306 18.46 -45.46 -5.04
CA GLU A 306 19.67 -46.20 -4.70
C GLU A 306 19.40 -47.53 -3.98
N LEU A 307 18.39 -47.62 -3.11
CA LEU A 307 17.93 -48.86 -2.50
C LEU A 307 17.23 -49.74 -3.57
N GLY A 308 16.31 -49.18 -4.34
CA GLY A 308 15.65 -49.91 -5.44
C GLY A 308 16.63 -50.33 -6.52
N ALA A 309 17.55 -49.48 -6.95
CA ALA A 309 18.61 -49.88 -7.89
C ALA A 309 19.60 -50.87 -7.31
N LYS A 310 19.93 -50.80 -6.00
CA LYS A 310 20.81 -51.76 -5.32
C LYS A 310 20.09 -53.04 -4.91
N GLU A 311 18.86 -52.92 -4.44
CA GLU A 311 18.13 -54.06 -3.89
C GLU A 311 17.35 -54.82 -4.96
N PHE A 312 16.78 -54.09 -5.93
CA PHE A 312 15.98 -54.71 -7.02
C PHE A 312 16.68 -54.65 -8.38
N GLY A 313 17.76 -53.89 -8.52
CA GLY A 313 18.55 -53.83 -9.74
C GLY A 313 17.81 -53.19 -10.94
N ILE A 314 16.74 -52.43 -10.68
CA ILE A 314 15.95 -51.71 -11.69
C ILE A 314 16.05 -50.22 -11.40
N PRO A 315 16.81 -49.46 -12.20
CA PRO A 315 16.86 -48.01 -12.04
C PRO A 315 15.53 -47.36 -12.42
N MET A 316 15.12 -46.37 -11.63
CA MET A 316 13.91 -45.58 -11.91
C MET A 316 14.28 -44.32 -12.69
N GLU A 317 13.49 -44.01 -13.72
CA GLU A 317 13.60 -42.73 -14.43
C GLU A 317 13.08 -41.57 -13.55
N LYS A 318 13.71 -40.40 -13.67
CA LYS A 318 13.24 -39.20 -12.98
C LYS A 318 11.86 -38.78 -13.49
N LEU A 319 10.96 -38.46 -12.58
CA LEU A 319 9.59 -38.08 -12.92
C LEU A 319 9.54 -36.83 -13.79
N GLY A 320 10.33 -35.81 -13.45
CA GLY A 320 10.35 -34.55 -14.17
C GLY A 320 9.04 -33.76 -14.05
N TRP A 321 8.22 -34.07 -13.03
CA TRP A 321 6.96 -33.39 -12.78
C TRP A 321 7.18 -32.06 -12.05
N SER A 322 6.20 -31.16 -12.18
CA SER A 322 6.19 -29.90 -11.46
C SER A 322 4.79 -29.64 -10.89
N ALA A 323 4.72 -29.35 -9.61
CA ALA A 323 3.49 -28.95 -8.93
C ALA A 323 3.33 -27.44 -9.02
N GLY A 324 2.11 -26.98 -9.27
CA GLY A 324 1.75 -25.57 -9.31
C GLY A 324 0.52 -25.30 -8.46
N LEU A 325 0.51 -24.14 -7.81
CA LEU A 325 -0.63 -23.61 -7.06
C LEU A 325 -0.97 -22.24 -7.61
N VAL A 326 -2.17 -22.08 -8.11
CA VAL A 326 -2.64 -20.90 -8.81
C VAL A 326 -3.56 -20.09 -7.89
N TYR A 327 -3.27 -18.82 -7.74
CA TYR A 327 -4.04 -17.86 -6.95
C TYR A 327 -4.54 -16.72 -7.82
N LEU A 328 -5.76 -16.30 -7.58
CA LEU A 328 -6.27 -15.04 -8.08
C LEU A 328 -5.69 -13.90 -7.24
N GLU A 329 -5.16 -12.82 -7.85
CA GLU A 329 -4.62 -11.69 -7.09
C GLU A 329 -5.66 -11.10 -6.13
N ASP A 330 -6.91 -11.04 -6.54
CA ASP A 330 -8.01 -10.53 -5.70
C ASP A 330 -8.26 -11.39 -4.45
N ASP A 331 -8.01 -12.70 -4.49
CA ASP A 331 -8.11 -13.54 -3.29
C ASP A 331 -7.02 -13.22 -2.26
N ILE A 332 -5.83 -12.86 -2.73
CA ILE A 332 -4.71 -12.48 -1.86
C ILE A 332 -4.93 -11.09 -1.24
N VAL A 333 -5.42 -10.14 -2.05
CA VAL A 333 -5.50 -8.73 -1.65
C VAL A 333 -6.93 -8.22 -1.49
N GLY A 334 -7.97 -9.02 -1.77
CA GLY A 334 -9.37 -8.59 -1.78
C GLY A 334 -9.87 -8.12 -0.41
N GLU A 335 -9.64 -8.90 0.64
CA GLU A 335 -9.96 -8.50 2.02
C GLU A 335 -9.17 -7.26 2.45
N TYR A 336 -7.92 -7.18 2.01
CA TYR A 336 -7.06 -6.02 2.24
C TYR A 336 -7.59 -4.77 1.53
N ASN A 337 -8.07 -4.87 0.31
CA ASN A 337 -8.68 -3.76 -0.41
C ASN A 337 -9.86 -3.15 0.35
N PHE A 338 -10.70 -3.98 0.97
CA PHE A 338 -11.77 -3.51 1.84
C PHE A 338 -11.23 -2.74 3.05
N LEU A 339 -10.21 -3.26 3.73
CA LEU A 339 -9.53 -2.57 4.83
C LEU A 339 -8.89 -1.25 4.39
N VAL A 340 -8.26 -1.23 3.21
CA VAL A 340 -7.70 -0.01 2.62
C VAL A 340 -8.77 1.05 2.40
N TYR A 341 -9.92 0.69 1.82
CA TYR A 341 -11.05 1.62 1.64
C TYR A 341 -11.58 2.12 2.99
N LEU A 342 -11.71 1.25 3.98
CA LEU A 342 -12.14 1.62 5.32
C LEU A 342 -11.17 2.62 5.96
N VAL A 343 -9.87 2.34 5.92
CA VAL A 343 -8.81 3.22 6.45
C VAL A 343 -8.80 4.55 5.71
N LEU A 344 -8.97 4.54 4.39
CA LEU A 344 -9.03 5.74 3.57
C LEU A 344 -10.25 6.61 3.95
N VAL A 345 -11.43 6.02 4.13
CA VAL A 345 -12.64 6.72 4.57
C VAL A 345 -12.45 7.32 5.97
N ILE A 346 -11.89 6.56 6.90
CA ILE A 346 -11.59 7.03 8.27
C ILE A 346 -10.58 8.18 8.22
N THR A 347 -9.55 8.08 7.40
CA THR A 347 -8.52 9.12 7.24
C THR A 347 -9.13 10.40 6.66
N ILE A 348 -9.95 10.31 5.60
CA ILE A 348 -10.64 11.47 5.02
C ILE A 348 -11.57 12.11 6.05
N ALA A 349 -12.36 11.31 6.76
CA ALA A 349 -13.24 11.80 7.83
C ALA A 349 -12.44 12.48 8.95
N GLY A 350 -11.32 11.90 9.38
CA GLY A 350 -10.41 12.47 10.38
C GLY A 350 -9.82 13.81 9.96
N VAL A 351 -9.34 13.92 8.72
CA VAL A 351 -8.83 15.17 8.15
C VAL A 351 -9.93 16.23 8.08
N LEU A 352 -11.15 15.86 7.72
CA LEU A 352 -12.29 16.78 7.66
C LEU A 352 -12.67 17.31 9.06
N VAL A 353 -12.75 16.42 10.05
CA VAL A 353 -12.98 16.77 11.46
C VAL A 353 -11.86 17.68 11.97
N PHE A 354 -10.61 17.33 11.71
CA PHE A 354 -9.44 18.13 12.08
C PHE A 354 -9.51 19.53 11.45
N PHE A 355 -9.85 19.62 10.16
CA PHE A 355 -10.02 20.90 9.46
C PHE A 355 -11.11 21.78 10.10
N ILE A 356 -12.26 21.15 10.44
CA ILE A 356 -13.37 21.87 11.12
C ILE A 356 -12.91 22.37 12.49
N LEU A 357 -12.24 21.53 13.28
CA LEU A 357 -11.72 21.91 14.59
C LEU A 357 -10.68 23.03 14.49
N CYS A 358 -9.71 22.91 13.59
CA CYS A 358 -8.72 23.97 13.33
C CYS A 358 -9.42 25.28 12.95
N ARG A 359 -10.40 25.23 12.04
CA ARG A 359 -11.17 26.40 11.64
C ARG A 359 -11.92 27.03 12.82
N MET A 360 -12.49 26.19 13.68
CA MET A 360 -13.22 26.65 14.88
C MET A 360 -12.26 27.32 15.89
N VAL A 361 -11.14 26.68 16.18
CA VAL A 361 -10.10 27.20 17.08
C VAL A 361 -9.53 28.51 16.55
N ILE A 362 -9.14 28.55 15.27
CA ILE A 362 -8.59 29.75 14.63
C ILE A 362 -9.62 30.89 14.66
N ARG A 363 -10.87 30.63 14.34
CA ARG A 363 -11.92 31.65 14.42
C ARG A 363 -12.09 32.19 15.84
N ARG A 364 -12.07 31.31 16.84
CA ARG A 364 -12.19 31.70 18.25
C ARG A 364 -10.99 32.50 18.73
N GLN A 365 -9.79 32.15 18.31
CA GLN A 365 -8.54 32.83 18.65
C GLN A 365 -8.37 34.17 17.93
N MET A 366 -8.77 34.24 16.64
CA MET A 366 -8.61 35.45 15.83
C MET A 366 -9.72 36.51 16.03
N ARG A 367 -10.83 36.15 16.68
CA ARG A 367 -11.94 37.09 16.94
C ARG A 367 -11.50 38.30 17.77
N PRO A 368 -10.79 38.15 18.90
CA PRO A 368 -10.30 39.28 19.67
C PRO A 368 -9.33 40.18 18.89
N LEU A 369 -8.41 39.58 18.11
CA LEU A 369 -7.46 40.36 17.29
C LEU A 369 -8.17 41.21 16.24
N ARG A 370 -9.24 40.67 15.58
CA ARG A 370 -10.04 41.45 14.66
C ARG A 370 -10.77 42.62 15.34
N MET A 371 -11.22 42.40 16.58
CA MET A 371 -11.86 43.48 17.35
C MET A 371 -10.84 44.56 17.68
N LEU A 372 -9.64 44.20 18.15
CA LEU A 372 -8.56 45.14 18.41
C LEU A 372 -8.18 45.94 17.16
N THR A 373 -8.04 45.27 16.01
CA THR A 373 -7.74 45.96 14.74
C THR A 373 -8.84 46.94 14.36
N LYS A 374 -10.12 46.58 14.58
CA LYS A 374 -11.25 47.47 14.29
C LYS A 374 -11.27 48.68 15.25
N SER A 375 -10.99 48.44 16.53
CA SER A 375 -10.87 49.53 17.51
C SER A 375 -9.67 50.45 17.23
N ALA A 376 -8.54 49.88 16.77
CA ALA A 376 -7.38 50.66 16.31
C ALA A 376 -7.73 51.59 15.14
N THR A 377 -8.48 51.09 14.14
CA THR A 377 -8.92 51.95 13.02
C THR A 377 -9.79 53.11 13.49
N ARG A 378 -10.68 52.87 14.46
CA ARG A 378 -11.52 53.95 15.04
C ARG A 378 -10.76 54.96 15.85
N ILE A 379 -9.72 54.52 16.57
CA ILE A 379 -8.79 55.44 17.26
C ILE A 379 -8.09 56.35 16.26
N VAL A 380 -7.68 55.83 15.11
CA VAL A 380 -7.08 56.62 14.02
C VAL A 380 -8.08 57.61 13.44
N GLU A 381 -9.37 57.26 13.40
CA GLU A 381 -10.45 58.16 12.97
C GLU A 381 -10.81 59.23 14.06
N GLY A 382 -10.14 59.26 15.18
CA GLY A 382 -10.33 60.23 16.24
C GLY A 382 -11.32 59.84 17.34
N HIS A 383 -11.80 58.58 17.33
CA HIS A 383 -12.75 58.11 18.34
C HIS A 383 -12.04 57.49 19.54
N TYR A 384 -11.39 58.30 20.36
CA TYR A 384 -10.53 57.84 21.48
C TYR A 384 -11.30 57.28 22.67
N HIS A 385 -12.60 57.61 22.82
CA HIS A 385 -13.43 57.24 23.97
C HIS A 385 -14.32 56.03 23.75
N GLU A 386 -14.18 55.32 22.60
CA GLU A 386 -14.98 54.15 22.34
C GLU A 386 -14.57 52.97 23.21
N GLU A 387 -15.52 52.31 23.86
CA GLU A 387 -15.24 51.15 24.71
C GLU A 387 -14.65 49.97 23.92
N VAL A 388 -13.44 49.55 24.27
CA VAL A 388 -12.86 48.30 23.77
C VAL A 388 -13.39 47.16 24.63
N PRO A 389 -14.01 46.12 24.03
CA PRO A 389 -14.53 45.00 24.81
C PRO A 389 -13.46 44.35 25.66
N TYR A 390 -13.69 44.27 26.94
CA TYR A 390 -12.81 43.60 27.89
C TYR A 390 -12.97 42.07 27.81
N THR A 391 -11.87 41.32 27.76
CA THR A 391 -11.86 39.85 27.84
C THR A 391 -11.03 39.42 29.04
N GLN A 392 -11.54 38.50 29.84
CA GLN A 392 -10.83 37.88 30.96
C GLN A 392 -9.89 36.77 30.48
N ARG A 393 -8.97 37.10 29.56
CA ARG A 393 -7.97 36.14 29.06
C ARG A 393 -6.64 36.43 29.73
N GLU A 394 -5.97 35.34 30.17
CA GLU A 394 -4.63 35.43 30.82
C GLU A 394 -3.49 35.09 29.83
N ASP A 395 -3.83 34.86 28.53
CA ASP A 395 -2.85 34.58 27.49
C ASP A 395 -2.24 35.85 26.85
N GLU A 396 -1.33 35.66 25.89
CA GLU A 396 -0.64 36.74 25.17
C GLU A 396 -1.62 37.70 24.47
N ILE A 397 -2.77 37.16 24.02
CA ILE A 397 -3.83 37.97 23.40
C ILE A 397 -4.52 38.84 24.45
N GLY A 398 -4.73 38.32 25.64
CA GLY A 398 -5.25 39.11 26.78
C GLY A 398 -4.29 40.18 27.23
N GLN A 399 -2.98 39.89 27.31
CA GLN A 399 -1.95 40.87 27.58
C GLN A 399 -1.90 41.99 26.52
N LEU A 400 -1.95 41.62 25.25
CA LEU A 400 -2.01 42.57 24.14
C LEU A 400 -3.25 43.47 24.24
N GLN A 401 -4.40 42.92 24.62
CA GLN A 401 -5.63 43.68 24.80
C GLN A 401 -5.53 44.66 25.96
N ASN A 402 -4.93 44.26 27.09
CA ASN A 402 -4.71 45.13 28.24
C ASN A 402 -3.75 46.29 27.91
N HIS A 403 -2.64 46.01 27.22
CA HIS A 403 -1.73 47.06 26.77
C HIS A 403 -2.41 47.99 25.74
N PHE A 404 -3.27 47.48 24.88
CA PHE A 404 -4.03 48.28 23.95
C PHE A 404 -5.01 49.20 24.67
N LEU A 405 -5.71 48.71 25.71
CA LEU A 405 -6.59 49.50 26.55
C LEU A 405 -5.83 50.63 27.28
N GLN A 406 -4.66 50.31 27.84
CA GLN A 406 -3.82 51.32 28.47
C GLN A 406 -3.36 52.42 27.49
N MET A 407 -2.98 52.00 26.29
CA MET A 407 -2.63 52.93 25.21
C MET A 407 -3.81 53.83 24.83
N GLN A 408 -5.01 53.22 24.63
CA GLN A 408 -6.21 53.98 24.32
C GLN A 408 -6.57 55.00 25.41
N GLN A 409 -6.53 54.60 26.70
CA GLN A 409 -6.79 55.51 27.82
C GLN A 409 -5.79 56.63 27.88
N SER A 410 -4.52 56.34 27.63
CA SER A 410 -3.47 57.35 27.56
C SER A 410 -3.70 58.35 26.41
N LEU A 411 -4.10 57.83 25.23
CA LEU A 411 -4.41 58.70 24.08
C LEU A 411 -5.66 59.54 24.30
N ALA A 412 -6.72 58.96 24.89
CA ALA A 412 -7.93 59.70 25.23
C ALA A 412 -7.61 60.84 26.22
N GLY A 413 -6.87 60.52 27.32
CA GLY A 413 -6.46 61.54 28.30
C GLY A 413 -5.61 62.66 27.68
N LYS A 414 -4.70 62.30 26.77
CA LYS A 414 -3.90 63.32 26.07
C LYS A 414 -4.71 64.14 25.06
N SER A 415 -5.72 63.52 24.42
CA SER A 415 -6.65 64.24 23.54
C SER A 415 -7.46 65.26 24.32
N ASP A 416 -7.97 64.90 25.52
CA ASP A 416 -8.72 65.77 26.39
C ASP A 416 -7.83 66.93 26.92
N GLU A 417 -6.58 66.60 27.29
CA GLU A 417 -5.60 67.58 27.71
C GLU A 417 -5.28 68.62 26.61
N LEU A 418 -5.09 68.10 25.36
CA LEU A 418 -4.91 68.96 24.18
C LEU A 418 -6.13 69.84 23.89
N GLU A 419 -7.35 69.29 24.01
CA GLU A 419 -8.56 70.05 23.80
C GLU A 419 -8.73 71.16 24.85
N GLN A 420 -8.45 70.83 26.14
CA GLN A 420 -8.43 71.80 27.21
C GLN A 420 -7.35 72.90 27.02
N LEU A 421 -6.16 72.44 26.59
CA LEU A 421 -5.07 73.36 26.30
C LEU A 421 -5.40 74.28 25.14
N THR A 422 -6.02 73.71 24.06
CA THR A 422 -6.44 74.50 22.91
C THR A 422 -7.56 75.50 23.25
N ALA A 423 -8.53 75.10 24.09
CA ALA A 423 -9.54 75.98 24.61
C ALA A 423 -8.96 77.08 25.46
N THR A 424 -7.98 76.75 26.33
CA THR A 424 -7.29 77.73 27.17
C THR A 424 -6.47 78.70 26.33
N LEU A 425 -5.76 78.18 25.31
CA LEU A 425 -5.01 79.01 24.36
C LEU A 425 -5.91 79.99 23.60
N THR A 426 -7.04 79.48 23.11
CA THR A 426 -8.04 80.29 22.38
C THR A 426 -8.58 81.39 23.26
N ARG A 427 -8.93 81.07 24.52
CA ARG A 427 -9.39 82.03 25.51
C ARG A 427 -8.33 83.07 25.82
N ARG A 428 -7.09 82.62 26.08
CA ARG A 428 -5.98 83.60 26.32
C ARG A 428 -5.70 84.49 25.11
N SER A 429 -5.76 83.91 23.90
CA SER A 429 -5.64 84.66 22.64
C SER A 429 -6.74 85.71 22.49
N GLU A 430 -8.02 85.35 22.80
CA GLU A 430 -9.12 86.29 22.81
C GLU A 430 -8.98 87.39 23.87
N GLU A 431 -8.51 87.04 25.09
CA GLU A 431 -8.21 87.97 26.18
C GLU A 431 -7.09 88.95 25.79
N LEU A 432 -6.02 88.44 25.19
CA LEU A 432 -4.91 89.23 24.65
C LEU A 432 -5.41 90.18 23.53
N GLN A 433 -6.25 89.68 22.59
CA GLN A 433 -6.80 90.44 21.50
C GLN A 433 -7.73 91.58 22.00
N LYS A 434 -8.50 91.32 23.08
CA LYS A 434 -9.31 92.33 23.78
C LYS A 434 -8.48 93.32 24.53
N ALA A 435 -7.40 92.93 25.22
CA ALA A 435 -6.48 93.80 25.90
C ALA A 435 -5.74 94.74 24.92
N TYR A 436 -5.31 94.17 23.78
CA TYR A 436 -4.64 94.94 22.73
C TYR A 436 -5.59 95.90 22.01
N GLY A 437 -6.87 95.52 21.84
CA GLY A 437 -7.87 96.43 21.31
C GLY A 437 -8.23 97.64 22.17
N ARG A 438 -7.85 97.62 23.44
CA ARG A 438 -8.03 98.76 24.41
C ARG A 438 -6.88 99.72 24.45
N THR A 439 -5.67 99.33 24.04
CA THR A 439 -4.52 100.21 23.97
C THR A 439 -4.40 100.81 22.58
N LYS A 440 -4.91 102.01 22.39
CA LYS A 440 -4.82 102.81 21.17
C LYS A 440 -3.38 103.26 20.99
N GLY A 441 -2.65 102.70 20.09
CA GLY A 441 -1.44 103.33 19.59
C GLY A 441 -0.27 102.38 19.37
N SER A 442 -0.32 101.49 18.42
CA SER A 442 0.85 101.08 17.65
C SER A 442 0.51 99.89 16.70
N ASP A 443 0.02 100.18 15.54
CA ASP A 443 -0.27 99.23 14.48
C ASP A 443 0.96 98.40 13.97
N ARG A 444 2.16 98.94 14.30
CA ARG A 444 3.40 98.31 13.88
C ARG A 444 3.84 97.13 14.79
N MET A 445 3.60 97.26 16.07
CA MET A 445 3.99 96.23 17.03
C MET A 445 3.05 94.99 16.93
N LYS A 446 1.78 95.26 16.68
CA LYS A 446 0.72 94.28 16.51
C LYS A 446 1.00 93.30 15.33
N THR A 447 1.45 93.81 14.19
CA THR A 447 1.76 93.05 13.01
C THR A 447 3.02 92.19 13.16
N THR A 448 4.04 92.72 13.79
CA THR A 448 5.30 92.04 14.02
C THR A 448 5.14 90.91 15.05
N PHE A 449 4.36 91.17 16.11
CA PHE A 449 4.07 90.19 17.15
C PHE A 449 3.24 89.01 16.60
N LEU A 450 2.18 89.28 15.85
CA LEU A 450 1.37 88.23 15.24
C LEU A 450 2.17 87.40 14.23
N HIS A 451 3.02 88.06 13.45
CA HIS A 451 3.87 87.35 12.48
C HIS A 451 4.92 86.45 13.17
N TYR A 452 5.53 86.95 14.22
CA TYR A 452 6.49 86.17 15.03
C TYR A 452 5.81 84.96 15.67
N MET A 453 4.64 85.15 16.30
CA MET A 453 3.82 84.09 16.85
C MET A 453 3.48 82.96 15.81
N THR A 454 2.92 83.36 14.67
CA THR A 454 2.53 82.42 13.63
C THR A 454 3.74 81.63 13.11
N THR A 455 4.89 82.33 12.96
CA THR A 455 6.10 81.71 12.42
C THR A 455 6.74 80.73 13.41
N GLN A 456 6.81 81.08 14.69
CA GLN A 456 7.43 80.25 15.71
C GLN A 456 6.56 79.05 16.14
N MET A 457 5.23 79.13 16.06
CA MET A 457 4.32 78.03 16.37
C MET A 457 4.07 77.09 15.16
N THR A 458 4.26 77.53 13.92
CA THR A 458 4.02 76.74 12.75
C THR A 458 4.94 75.53 12.65
N VAL A 459 6.23 75.70 12.97
CA VAL A 459 7.21 74.60 12.82
C VAL A 459 6.97 73.46 13.84
N PRO A 460 6.83 73.72 15.18
CA PRO A 460 6.50 72.66 16.11
C PRO A 460 5.17 71.94 15.82
N SER A 461 4.12 72.72 15.41
CA SER A 461 2.82 72.14 15.04
C SER A 461 2.92 71.21 13.81
N SER A 462 3.66 71.65 12.79
CA SER A 462 3.92 70.80 11.58
C SER A 462 4.71 69.52 11.89
N LEU A 463 5.65 69.58 12.81
CA LEU A 463 6.40 68.41 13.26
C LEU A 463 5.52 67.43 14.04
N ILE A 464 4.61 67.94 14.88
CA ILE A 464 3.62 67.10 15.58
C ILE A 464 2.72 66.43 14.58
N GLU A 465 2.16 67.19 13.61
CA GLU A 465 1.29 66.63 12.54
C GLU A 465 2.04 65.57 11.72
N HIS A 466 3.30 65.80 11.37
CA HIS A 466 4.12 64.86 10.64
C HIS A 466 4.33 63.54 11.42
N SER A 467 4.71 63.64 12.71
CA SER A 467 4.91 62.48 13.56
C SER A 467 3.62 61.68 13.80
N VAL A 468 2.49 62.38 14.00
CA VAL A 468 1.17 61.74 14.12
C VAL A 468 0.78 61.01 12.82
N THR A 469 1.00 61.65 11.68
CA THR A 469 0.71 61.08 10.36
C THR A 469 1.59 59.85 10.06
N LYS A 470 2.86 59.90 10.46
CA LYS A 470 3.81 58.79 10.30
C LYS A 470 3.45 57.60 11.19
N LEU A 471 3.05 57.84 12.42
CA LEU A 471 2.51 56.80 13.31
C LEU A 471 1.24 56.17 12.78
N SER A 472 0.34 56.99 12.20
CA SER A 472 -0.92 56.55 11.64
C SER A 472 -0.77 55.72 10.37
N ASN A 473 0.07 56.15 9.42
CA ASN A 473 0.22 55.52 8.10
C ASN A 473 1.09 54.28 8.12
N ASN A 474 1.98 54.13 9.11
CA ASN A 474 2.91 52.98 9.20
C ASN A 474 2.61 52.04 10.37
N TYR A 475 1.42 52.09 10.93
CA TYR A 475 1.00 51.32 12.10
C TYR A 475 1.30 49.80 12.00
N ASP A 476 1.18 49.23 10.81
CA ASP A 476 1.42 47.79 10.59
C ASP A 476 2.90 47.37 10.45
N TYR A 477 3.81 48.36 10.32
CA TYR A 477 5.24 48.12 10.04
C TYR A 477 6.21 48.83 10.98
N ILE A 478 5.70 49.68 11.88
CA ILE A 478 6.55 50.47 12.78
C ILE A 478 7.02 49.59 13.93
N THR A 479 8.31 49.58 14.21
CA THR A 479 8.85 48.89 15.36
C THR A 479 8.51 49.65 16.65
N ALA A 480 8.46 48.96 17.80
CA ALA A 480 8.17 49.58 19.08
C ALA A 480 9.14 50.74 19.37
N ALA A 481 10.41 50.62 19.02
CA ALA A 481 11.43 51.66 19.19
C ALA A 481 11.17 52.91 18.31
N GLU A 482 10.71 52.71 17.07
CA GLU A 482 10.36 53.81 16.17
C GLU A 482 9.07 54.54 16.62
N ALA A 483 8.07 53.78 17.11
CA ALA A 483 6.85 54.35 17.66
C ALA A 483 7.16 55.20 18.91
N GLU A 484 8.01 54.71 19.81
CA GLU A 484 8.47 55.42 20.99
C GLU A 484 9.21 56.72 20.61
N TYR A 485 10.06 56.67 19.60
CA TYR A 485 10.76 57.85 19.08
C TYR A 485 9.79 58.91 18.55
N GLU A 486 8.79 58.56 17.76
CA GLU A 486 7.81 59.55 17.23
C GLU A 486 6.92 60.13 18.33
N VAL A 487 6.57 59.37 19.36
CA VAL A 487 5.86 59.85 20.54
C VAL A 487 6.74 60.84 21.33
N ASP A 488 8.04 60.56 21.48
CA ASP A 488 8.97 61.47 22.14
C ASP A 488 9.15 62.79 21.38
N VAL A 489 9.17 62.74 20.04
CA VAL A 489 9.17 63.92 19.19
C VAL A 489 7.91 64.76 19.42
N ILE A 490 6.71 64.17 19.46
CA ILE A 490 5.45 64.88 19.72
C ILE A 490 5.51 65.57 21.10
N LYS A 491 5.97 64.84 22.13
CA LYS A 491 6.10 65.36 23.49
C LYS A 491 7.04 66.57 23.54
N LYS A 492 8.21 66.43 22.94
CA LYS A 492 9.25 67.48 22.92
C LYS A 492 8.79 68.72 22.16
N GLN A 493 8.09 68.57 21.03
CA GLN A 493 7.56 69.72 20.30
C GLN A 493 6.39 70.40 21.04
N SER A 494 5.58 69.66 21.81
CA SER A 494 4.54 70.19 22.67
C SER A 494 5.15 71.02 23.84
N GLU A 495 6.25 70.54 24.42
CA GLU A 495 7.00 71.27 25.43
C GLU A 495 7.57 72.59 24.89
N ILE A 496 8.08 72.59 23.65
CA ILE A 496 8.57 73.79 22.98
C ILE A 496 7.43 74.82 22.79
N ILE A 497 6.23 74.41 22.41
CA ILE A 497 5.08 75.30 22.27
C ILE A 497 4.69 75.89 23.60
N LEU A 498 4.73 75.12 24.70
CA LEU A 498 4.44 75.58 26.02
C LEU A 498 5.49 76.64 26.51
N ASP A 499 6.77 76.33 26.28
CA ASP A 499 7.88 77.28 26.66
C ASP A 499 7.78 78.57 25.87
N LEU A 500 7.48 78.55 24.59
CA LEU A 500 7.23 79.75 23.78
C LEU A 500 6.06 80.60 24.31
N LEU A 501 5.00 79.94 24.79
CA LEU A 501 3.85 80.66 25.38
C LEU A 501 4.17 81.29 26.73
N ASP A 502 4.94 80.62 27.59
CA ASP A 502 5.36 81.10 28.86
C ASP A 502 6.30 82.35 28.74
N HIS A 503 7.27 82.25 27.80
CA HIS A 503 8.14 83.43 27.51
C HIS A 503 7.35 84.62 26.95
N MET A 504 6.26 84.37 26.21
CA MET A 504 5.42 85.48 25.78
C MET A 504 4.62 86.14 26.89
N VAL A 505 4.12 85.31 27.82
CA VAL A 505 3.39 85.83 28.97
C VAL A 505 4.34 86.70 29.81
N GLU A 506 5.57 86.22 30.03
CA GLU A 506 6.60 86.93 30.75
C GLU A 506 7.00 88.25 30.08
N ALA A 507 7.18 88.27 28.74
CA ALA A 507 7.46 89.47 27.98
C ALA A 507 6.35 90.54 28.12
N LEU A 508 5.09 90.10 28.12
CA LEU A 508 3.93 90.98 28.31
C LEU A 508 3.76 91.48 29.74
N GLU A 509 4.22 90.73 30.73
CA GLU A 509 4.24 91.18 32.13
C GLU A 509 5.30 92.26 32.37
N ILE A 510 6.47 92.10 31.72
CA ILE A 510 7.54 93.08 31.77
C ILE A 510 7.10 94.44 31.15
N GLU A 511 6.45 94.39 29.98
CA GLU A 511 5.93 95.57 29.31
C GLU A 511 4.86 96.29 30.16
N LYS A 512 4.03 95.52 30.87
CA LYS A 512 3.04 96.07 31.80
C LYS A 512 3.62 96.71 33.00
N GLU A 513 4.76 96.21 33.48
CA GLU A 513 5.50 96.88 34.58
C GLU A 513 6.23 98.13 34.15
N GLU A 514 6.71 98.16 32.86
CA GLU A 514 7.28 99.37 32.27
C GLU A 514 6.22 100.46 32.06
N GLU A 515 5.04 100.12 31.49
CA GLU A 515 3.92 101.07 31.37
C GLU A 515 3.42 101.60 32.70
N ARG A 516 3.42 100.73 33.75
CA ARG A 516 3.08 101.20 35.09
C ARG A 516 4.12 102.16 35.69
N LYS A 517 5.38 101.97 35.33
CA LYS A 517 6.45 102.84 35.72
C LYS A 517 6.39 104.17 34.96
N GLU A 518 6.04 104.17 33.70
CA GLU A 518 5.83 105.40 32.92
C GLU A 518 4.64 106.20 33.42
N VAL A 519 3.48 105.57 33.72
CA VAL A 519 2.27 106.20 34.22
C VAL A 519 2.48 106.71 35.67
N ALA A 520 3.42 106.15 36.41
CA ALA A 520 3.77 106.67 37.77
C ALA A 520 4.77 107.82 37.75
N HIS A 521 5.32 108.09 36.56
CA HIS A 521 6.26 109.22 36.38
C HIS A 521 5.63 110.43 35.62
N GLU A 522 4.36 110.30 35.15
CA GLU A 522 3.54 111.44 34.77
C GLU A 522 2.68 111.88 35.97
#